data_b132ad8bc62cf68ddfb66f4fd75d7c33
#
_entry.id   b132ad8bc62cf68ddfb66f4fd75d7c33
#
_cell.length_a   1.000
_cell.length_b   1.000
_cell.length_c   1.000
_cell.angle_alpha   90.00
_cell.angle_beta   90.00
_cell.angle_gamma   90.00
#
_symmetry.space_group_name_H-M   'P 1'
#
loop_
_entity.id
_entity.type
_entity.pdbx_description
1 polymer ?
#
loop_
_entity_poly.entity_id
_entity_poly.type
_entity_poly.pdbx_seq_one_letter_code
_entity_poly.pdbx_strand_id
1 'polypeptide(L)'
;MHDGGLASTRNERLSPMTLHLNIAPNEALAFEPARRVFRLLPAVGGAQVQLSVTVRRTAERKDAPPYQVSAAMLIGKNPSRERRLLTHLTASHLTNPTQVATELPLTGFVSDEQLRVAEALRAGAEHIWVTLQVSVTCVDGDPPQLVSGTGELGFDLPSGEWAQELERVDAGSYIEILVPLTSDNEHATAVRRLRKARKLIGDNHLEEALGEARKAVEAIRVAEGTLDTVRQAGSKHPRDRDQRERWAYFVEDAFSLLSGAAHDDPGTTEHFVWTREDVLALVTTTAGLLNRRGARDPR
;
A
#
# COMPACT_ATOMS: atom_id res chain seq x y z
N MET A 1 24.54 13.03 -47.14
CA MET A 1 25.01 11.81 -46.48
C MET A 1 25.26 12.16 -45.03
N HIS A 2 24.29 11.95 -44.17
CA HIS A 2 24.45 12.04 -42.72
C HIS A 2 23.79 10.76 -42.13
N ASP A 3 24.69 9.90 -41.72
CA ASP A 3 24.37 8.61 -41.09
C ASP A 3 24.03 8.89 -39.61
N GLY A 4 22.75 8.80 -39.29
CA GLY A 4 22.24 8.94 -37.92
C GLY A 4 22.21 7.58 -37.24
N GLY A 5 23.29 7.22 -36.55
CA GLY A 5 23.37 6.04 -35.72
C GLY A 5 22.35 6.07 -34.59
N LEU A 6 21.32 5.23 -34.69
CA LEU A 6 20.42 4.90 -33.59
C LEU A 6 21.20 4.12 -32.53
N ALA A 7 21.53 4.78 -31.43
CA ALA A 7 22.02 4.14 -30.23
C ALA A 7 20.91 3.27 -29.63
N SER A 8 21.00 1.97 -29.87
CA SER A 8 20.21 0.95 -29.18
C SER A 8 20.60 0.95 -27.71
N THR A 9 19.77 1.54 -26.87
CA THR A 9 19.86 1.35 -25.40
C THR A 9 19.52 -0.10 -25.09
N ARG A 10 20.55 -0.94 -25.04
CA ARG A 10 20.46 -2.30 -24.50
C ARG A 10 20.04 -2.17 -23.02
N ASN A 11 18.81 -2.56 -22.74
CA ASN A 11 18.34 -2.80 -21.38
C ASN A 11 19.21 -3.94 -20.80
N GLU A 12 20.27 -3.61 -20.08
CA GLU A 12 21.02 -4.58 -19.29
C GLU A 12 20.12 -5.05 -18.16
N ARG A 13 19.44 -6.19 -18.37
CA ARG A 13 18.86 -6.94 -17.27
C ARG A 13 20.00 -7.32 -16.35
N LEU A 14 20.03 -6.71 -15.16
CA LEU A 14 20.95 -7.12 -14.11
C LEU A 14 20.73 -8.62 -13.87
N SER A 15 21.75 -9.43 -14.11
CA SER A 15 21.69 -10.87 -13.83
C SER A 15 21.34 -11.07 -12.35
N PRO A 16 20.45 -12.03 -12.01
CA PRO A 16 20.10 -12.28 -10.62
C PRO A 16 21.38 -12.54 -9.82
N MET A 17 21.53 -11.81 -8.73
CA MET A 17 22.73 -11.93 -7.87
C MET A 17 22.63 -13.26 -7.12
N THR A 18 23.69 -14.05 -7.14
CA THR A 18 23.83 -15.21 -6.24
C THR A 18 24.41 -14.74 -4.92
N LEU A 19 23.75 -15.07 -3.82
CA LEU A 19 24.24 -14.81 -2.47
C LEU A 19 24.99 -16.04 -1.97
N HIS A 20 26.26 -15.89 -1.62
CA HIS A 20 27.08 -16.92 -0.96
C HIS A 20 27.21 -16.60 0.53
N LEU A 21 26.75 -17.50 1.39
CA LEU A 21 26.85 -17.40 2.84
C LEU A 21 27.80 -18.48 3.38
N ASN A 22 28.86 -18.02 4.02
CA ASN A 22 29.72 -18.89 4.84
C ASN A 22 29.11 -18.97 6.24
N ILE A 23 28.66 -20.14 6.65
CA ILE A 23 28.00 -20.36 7.95
C ILE A 23 29.03 -20.80 9.00
N ALA A 24 29.94 -21.73 8.61
CA ALA A 24 30.99 -22.26 9.45
C ALA A 24 32.19 -22.65 8.57
N PRO A 25 33.35 -22.96 9.13
CA PRO A 25 34.43 -23.55 8.38
C PRO A 25 33.96 -24.79 7.60
N ASN A 26 34.18 -24.76 6.28
CA ASN A 26 33.72 -25.83 5.34
C ASN A 26 32.19 -25.97 5.22
N GLU A 27 31.44 -24.93 5.56
CA GLU A 27 29.99 -24.90 5.37
C GLU A 27 29.56 -23.60 4.70
N ALA A 28 29.09 -23.70 3.48
CA ALA A 28 28.64 -22.54 2.71
C ALA A 28 27.36 -22.89 1.92
N LEU A 29 26.46 -21.92 1.88
CA LEU A 29 25.21 -22.01 1.15
C LEU A 29 25.17 -20.94 0.05
N ALA A 30 24.60 -21.29 -1.10
CA ALA A 30 24.29 -20.34 -2.16
C ALA A 30 22.77 -20.20 -2.28
N PHE A 31 22.31 -18.95 -2.37
CA PHE A 31 20.92 -18.60 -2.58
C PHE A 31 20.76 -17.83 -3.89
N GLU A 32 19.73 -18.17 -4.65
CA GLU A 32 19.38 -17.52 -5.90
C GLU A 32 17.85 -17.30 -5.94
N PRO A 33 17.34 -16.25 -6.62
CA PRO A 33 15.91 -16.11 -6.84
C PRO A 33 15.37 -17.30 -7.66
N ALA A 34 14.24 -17.87 -7.26
CA ALA A 34 13.59 -18.92 -8.03
C ALA A 34 12.97 -18.35 -9.33
N ARG A 35 12.57 -19.22 -10.27
CA ARG A 35 11.94 -18.77 -11.55
C ARG A 35 10.59 -18.06 -11.36
N ARG A 36 9.82 -18.45 -10.34
CA ARG A 36 8.58 -17.77 -9.90
C ARG A 36 8.81 -17.27 -8.50
N VAL A 37 9.35 -16.05 -8.42
CA VAL A 37 9.90 -15.52 -7.18
C VAL A 37 8.81 -15.11 -6.20
N PHE A 38 7.73 -14.48 -6.66
CA PHE A 38 6.82 -13.72 -5.80
C PHE A 38 5.36 -14.09 -6.02
N ARG A 39 4.60 -14.23 -4.94
CA ARG A 39 3.16 -14.47 -4.97
C ARG A 39 2.48 -13.84 -3.75
N LEU A 40 1.31 -13.26 -3.98
CA LEU A 40 0.40 -12.80 -2.94
C LEU A 40 -0.82 -13.73 -2.85
N LEU A 41 -1.20 -14.08 -1.63
CA LEU A 41 -2.42 -14.84 -1.35
C LEU A 41 -3.32 -13.99 -0.46
N PRO A 42 -4.64 -13.89 -0.74
CA PRO A 42 -5.55 -13.09 0.06
C PRO A 42 -5.56 -13.51 1.53
N ALA A 43 -5.50 -12.52 2.43
CA ALA A 43 -5.59 -12.71 3.87
C ALA A 43 -6.36 -11.55 4.51
N VAL A 44 -6.87 -11.73 5.73
CA VAL A 44 -7.63 -10.69 6.42
C VAL A 44 -6.74 -9.50 6.76
N GLY A 45 -7.09 -8.32 6.25
CA GLY A 45 -6.34 -7.07 6.48
C GLY A 45 -5.03 -6.95 5.71
N GLY A 46 -4.85 -7.76 4.64
CA GLY A 46 -3.67 -7.75 3.80
C GLY A 46 -3.51 -9.01 2.97
N ALA A 47 -2.26 -9.42 2.76
CA ALA A 47 -1.93 -10.60 1.99
C ALA A 47 -0.82 -11.43 2.67
N GLN A 48 -0.85 -12.74 2.47
CA GLN A 48 0.29 -13.58 2.73
C GLN A 48 1.26 -13.47 1.54
N VAL A 49 2.48 -13.07 1.81
CA VAL A 49 3.58 -13.11 0.84
C VAL A 49 4.15 -14.52 0.80
N GLN A 50 4.27 -15.08 -0.37
CA GLN A 50 5.03 -16.27 -0.65
C GLN A 50 6.15 -15.92 -1.64
N LEU A 51 7.38 -16.11 -1.23
CA LEU A 51 8.56 -15.84 -2.02
C LEU A 51 9.44 -17.09 -2.06
N SER A 52 9.79 -17.54 -3.26
CA SER A 52 10.64 -18.72 -3.44
C SER A 52 12.07 -18.34 -3.78
N VAL A 53 13.00 -18.92 -3.09
CA VAL A 53 14.43 -18.89 -3.41
C VAL A 53 14.93 -20.31 -3.66
N THR A 54 15.95 -20.46 -4.48
CA THR A 54 16.68 -21.71 -4.56
C THR A 54 17.85 -21.66 -3.59
N VAL A 55 18.07 -22.77 -2.92
CA VAL A 55 19.20 -22.93 -1.99
C VAL A 55 19.97 -24.21 -2.33
N ARG A 56 21.28 -24.11 -2.29
CA ARG A 56 22.16 -25.28 -2.42
C ARG A 56 23.38 -25.13 -1.51
N ARG A 57 23.91 -26.27 -1.09
CA ARG A 57 25.19 -26.34 -0.37
C ARG A 57 26.33 -26.24 -1.38
N THR A 58 27.30 -25.39 -1.12
CA THR A 58 28.46 -25.16 -1.99
C THR A 58 29.73 -25.82 -1.43
N ALA A 59 29.73 -26.15 -0.12
CA ALA A 59 30.78 -26.96 0.52
C ALA A 59 30.20 -28.28 1.01
N GLU A 60 30.95 -29.36 0.96
CA GLU A 60 30.48 -30.67 1.37
C GLU A 60 30.80 -30.92 2.85
N ARG A 61 29.73 -31.09 3.64
CA ARG A 61 29.83 -31.50 5.04
C ARG A 61 28.85 -32.63 5.30
N LYS A 62 29.36 -33.81 5.70
CA LYS A 62 28.54 -35.02 5.84
C LYS A 62 27.49 -34.92 6.95
N ASP A 63 27.80 -34.26 8.06
CA ASP A 63 26.97 -34.20 9.26
C ASP A 63 26.46 -32.74 9.51
N ALA A 64 26.09 -32.04 8.44
CA ALA A 64 25.59 -30.70 8.60
C ALA A 64 24.20 -30.69 9.24
N PRO A 65 23.97 -29.84 10.26
CA PRO A 65 22.68 -29.73 10.89
C PRO A 65 21.65 -29.07 9.95
N PRO A 66 20.35 -29.26 10.20
CA PRO A 66 19.33 -28.54 9.47
C PRO A 66 19.36 -27.06 9.86
N TYR A 67 18.97 -26.20 8.92
CA TYR A 67 18.96 -24.73 9.06
C TYR A 67 17.56 -24.16 9.19
N GLN A 68 17.39 -23.18 10.07
CA GLN A 68 16.29 -22.25 10.01
C GLN A 68 16.67 -21.09 9.07
N VAL A 69 15.84 -20.82 8.06
CA VAL A 69 16.04 -19.73 7.11
C VAL A 69 14.95 -18.69 7.31
N SER A 70 15.35 -17.43 7.41
CA SER A 70 14.46 -16.28 7.45
C SER A 70 15.03 -15.15 6.59
N ALA A 71 14.20 -14.18 6.22
CA ALA A 71 14.66 -13.00 5.51
C ALA A 71 13.83 -11.77 5.88
N ALA A 72 14.46 -10.60 5.98
CA ALA A 72 13.75 -9.34 5.90
C ALA A 72 13.65 -8.94 4.42
N MET A 73 12.42 -8.75 3.93
CA MET A 73 12.14 -8.31 2.56
C MET A 73 12.06 -6.79 2.53
N LEU A 74 13.01 -6.15 1.87
CA LEU A 74 13.03 -4.72 1.62
C LEU A 74 12.71 -4.45 0.15
N ILE A 75 12.05 -3.33 -0.09
CA ILE A 75 11.69 -2.85 -1.43
C ILE A 75 12.22 -1.44 -1.66
N GLY A 76 12.53 -1.13 -2.90
CA GLY A 76 13.01 0.19 -3.32
C GLY A 76 12.92 0.37 -4.84
N LYS A 77 13.29 1.56 -5.32
CA LYS A 77 13.32 1.85 -6.77
C LYS A 77 14.55 1.26 -7.46
N ASN A 78 15.62 1.07 -6.72
CA ASN A 78 16.88 0.51 -7.21
C ASN A 78 17.73 -0.03 -6.04
N PRO A 79 18.80 -0.81 -6.30
CA PRO A 79 19.61 -1.44 -5.26
C PRO A 79 20.34 -0.45 -4.34
N SER A 80 20.60 0.78 -4.80
CA SER A 80 21.51 1.72 -4.13
C SER A 80 20.79 2.84 -3.39
N ARG A 81 19.45 2.96 -3.52
CA ARG A 81 18.66 4.04 -2.91
C ARG A 81 17.78 3.53 -1.79
N GLU A 82 17.12 4.46 -1.13
CA GLU A 82 16.23 4.23 0.01
C GLU A 82 15.39 2.95 -0.14
N ARG A 83 15.67 1.98 0.73
CA ARG A 83 14.95 0.71 0.81
C ARG A 83 14.07 0.74 2.04
N ARG A 84 12.84 0.23 1.92
CA ARG A 84 11.88 0.15 3.04
C ARG A 84 11.57 -1.31 3.34
N LEU A 85 11.53 -1.63 4.60
CA LEU A 85 11.11 -2.94 5.05
C LEU A 85 9.63 -3.14 4.68
N LEU A 86 9.36 -4.18 3.90
CA LEU A 86 8.00 -4.59 3.55
C LEU A 86 7.46 -5.60 4.55
N THR A 87 8.22 -6.69 4.78
CA THR A 87 7.82 -7.75 5.72
C THR A 87 9.00 -8.62 6.12
N HIS A 88 8.78 -9.45 7.13
CA HIS A 88 9.67 -10.57 7.49
C HIS A 88 9.12 -11.87 6.92
N LEU A 89 9.99 -12.68 6.34
CA LEU A 89 9.70 -13.97 5.73
C LEU A 89 10.42 -15.08 6.49
N THR A 90 9.78 -16.23 6.63
CA THR A 90 10.38 -17.40 7.26
C THR A 90 10.08 -18.66 6.47
N ALA A 91 11.01 -19.63 6.46
CA ALA A 91 10.73 -20.97 6.00
C ALA A 91 9.82 -21.69 7.01
N SER A 92 8.82 -22.42 6.53
CA SER A 92 7.85 -23.11 7.39
C SER A 92 8.46 -24.28 8.18
N HIS A 93 9.61 -24.76 7.76
CA HIS A 93 10.32 -25.88 8.39
C HIS A 93 11.84 -25.72 8.26
N LEU A 94 12.55 -26.46 9.07
CA LEU A 94 14.01 -26.55 8.95
C LEU A 94 14.39 -27.18 7.61
N THR A 95 15.37 -26.59 6.93
CA THR A 95 15.85 -27.08 5.64
C THR A 95 17.22 -27.75 5.78
N ASN A 96 17.44 -28.80 5.01
CA ASN A 96 18.75 -29.46 4.89
C ASN A 96 19.18 -29.45 3.42
N PRO A 97 19.79 -28.36 2.94
CA PRO A 97 20.19 -28.24 1.55
C PRO A 97 21.21 -29.29 1.15
N THR A 98 21.11 -29.74 -0.09
CA THR A 98 22.11 -30.61 -0.74
C THR A 98 22.93 -29.78 -1.74
N GLN A 99 23.87 -30.45 -2.45
CA GLN A 99 24.58 -29.79 -3.57
C GLN A 99 23.67 -29.48 -4.76
N VAL A 100 22.52 -30.19 -4.85
CA VAL A 100 21.48 -29.89 -5.85
C VAL A 100 20.63 -28.70 -5.38
N ALA A 101 20.44 -27.74 -6.24
CA ALA A 101 19.58 -26.59 -5.95
C ALA A 101 18.14 -27.04 -5.67
N THR A 102 17.61 -26.66 -4.53
CA THR A 102 16.24 -26.99 -4.08
C THR A 102 15.48 -25.68 -3.85
N GLU A 103 14.23 -25.65 -4.28
CA GLU A 103 13.35 -24.51 -4.02
C GLU A 103 12.93 -24.47 -2.55
N LEU A 104 13.09 -23.29 -1.93
CA LEU A 104 12.73 -23.01 -0.55
C LEU A 104 11.69 -21.88 -0.52
N PRO A 105 10.43 -22.19 -0.21
CA PRO A 105 9.40 -21.18 -0.02
C PRO A 105 9.59 -20.48 1.33
N LEU A 106 9.62 -19.13 1.28
CA LEU A 106 9.59 -18.25 2.43
C LEU A 106 8.22 -17.58 2.49
N THR A 107 7.60 -17.52 3.64
CA THR A 107 6.27 -16.93 3.83
C THR A 107 6.28 -15.85 4.88
N GLY A 108 5.44 -14.84 4.70
CA GLY A 108 5.23 -13.75 5.64
C GLY A 108 3.89 -13.08 5.41
N PHE A 109 3.57 -12.08 6.20
CA PHE A 109 2.35 -11.29 6.05
C PHE A 109 2.69 -9.84 5.71
N VAL A 110 1.89 -9.23 4.84
CA VAL A 110 1.94 -7.83 4.48
C VAL A 110 0.55 -7.23 4.59
N SER A 111 0.43 -6.08 5.28
CA SER A 111 -0.86 -5.39 5.41
C SER A 111 -1.21 -4.62 4.14
N ASP A 112 -2.50 -4.29 3.96
CA ASP A 112 -2.97 -3.44 2.86
C ASP A 112 -2.25 -2.08 2.84
N GLU A 113 -1.93 -1.51 3.99
CA GLU A 113 -1.18 -0.27 4.10
C GLU A 113 0.26 -0.43 3.55
N GLN A 114 0.92 -1.54 3.88
CA GLN A 114 2.27 -1.82 3.37
C GLN A 114 2.27 -2.05 1.85
N LEU A 115 1.25 -2.73 1.30
CA LEU A 115 1.08 -2.90 -0.15
C LEU A 115 0.88 -1.55 -0.85
N ARG A 116 0.08 -0.65 -0.27
CA ARG A 116 -0.11 0.72 -0.77
C ARG A 116 1.18 1.53 -0.76
N VAL A 117 1.95 1.45 0.32
CA VAL A 117 3.27 2.11 0.40
C VAL A 117 4.22 1.55 -0.64
N ALA A 118 4.21 0.23 -0.87
CA ALA A 118 5.01 -0.42 -1.90
C ALA A 118 4.65 0.09 -3.31
N GLU A 119 3.35 0.20 -3.62
CA GLU A 119 2.86 0.72 -4.90
C GLU A 119 3.21 2.22 -5.06
N ALA A 120 3.09 3.02 -4.02
CA ALA A 120 3.50 4.41 -4.03
C ALA A 120 5.02 4.59 -4.28
N LEU A 121 5.84 3.70 -3.72
CA LEU A 121 7.29 3.68 -4.00
C LEU A 121 7.58 3.30 -5.44
N ARG A 122 6.81 2.37 -6.03
CA ARG A 122 6.95 2.00 -7.43
C ARG A 122 6.68 3.19 -8.36
N ALA A 123 5.58 3.92 -8.12
CA ALA A 123 5.12 5.15 -8.80
C ALA A 123 5.63 5.32 -10.25
N GLY A 124 5.16 4.46 -11.17
CA GLY A 124 5.50 4.53 -12.60
C GLY A 124 6.85 3.91 -13.00
N ALA A 125 7.59 3.28 -12.08
CA ALA A 125 8.78 2.52 -12.43
C ALA A 125 8.40 1.20 -13.14
N GLU A 126 9.26 0.74 -14.07
CA GLU A 126 9.06 -0.51 -14.81
C GLU A 126 9.22 -1.76 -13.92
N HIS A 127 9.88 -1.64 -12.78
CA HIS A 127 10.12 -2.72 -11.82
C HIS A 127 10.27 -2.19 -10.39
N ILE A 128 10.14 -3.08 -9.43
CA ILE A 128 10.49 -2.88 -8.02
C ILE A 128 11.77 -3.64 -7.74
N TRP A 129 12.75 -2.97 -7.14
CA TRP A 129 13.92 -3.67 -6.63
C TRP A 129 13.59 -4.30 -5.28
N VAL A 130 13.77 -5.62 -5.20
CA VAL A 130 13.61 -6.41 -3.96
C VAL A 130 14.98 -6.77 -3.41
N THR A 131 15.18 -6.55 -2.12
CA THR A 131 16.36 -7.03 -1.39
C THR A 131 15.90 -7.92 -0.25
N LEU A 132 16.40 -9.15 -0.22
CA LEU A 132 16.22 -10.05 0.91
C LEU A 132 17.48 -10.01 1.77
N GLN A 133 17.34 -9.56 3.01
CA GLN A 133 18.37 -9.76 4.03
C GLN A 133 18.17 -11.16 4.61
N VAL A 134 18.85 -12.14 4.03
CA VAL A 134 18.73 -13.55 4.40
C VAL A 134 19.52 -13.80 5.68
N SER A 135 18.89 -14.50 6.61
CA SER A 135 19.50 -15.00 7.84
C SER A 135 19.32 -16.52 7.93
N VAL A 136 20.40 -17.20 8.17
CA VAL A 136 20.44 -18.65 8.32
C VAL A 136 20.98 -18.96 9.71
N THR A 137 20.30 -19.82 10.46
CA THR A 137 20.72 -20.23 11.80
C THR A 137 20.65 -21.73 11.94
N CYS A 138 21.59 -22.32 12.68
CA CYS A 138 21.58 -23.72 13.09
C CYS A 138 22.23 -23.88 14.47
N VAL A 139 22.02 -25.02 15.08
CA VAL A 139 22.76 -25.44 16.27
C VAL A 139 23.80 -26.46 15.84
N ASP A 140 25.07 -26.21 16.10
CA ASP A 140 26.19 -27.02 15.65
C ASP A 140 27.29 -27.13 16.70
N GLY A 141 28.13 -28.12 16.56
CA GLY A 141 29.29 -28.37 17.43
C GLY A 141 29.01 -29.22 18.69
N ASP A 142 30.10 -29.61 19.35
CA ASP A 142 30.09 -30.27 20.66
C ASP A 142 31.06 -29.52 21.59
N PRO A 143 30.56 -28.74 22.59
CA PRO A 143 29.14 -28.56 22.94
C PRO A 143 28.33 -27.77 21.89
N PRO A 144 26.99 -27.98 21.84
CA PRO A 144 26.11 -27.31 20.87
C PRO A 144 26.18 -25.77 20.97
N GLN A 145 26.40 -25.08 19.87
CA GLN A 145 26.46 -23.63 19.77
C GLN A 145 25.53 -23.14 18.66
N LEU A 146 24.92 -21.97 18.87
CA LEU A 146 24.14 -21.31 17.83
C LEU A 146 25.10 -20.67 16.83
N VAL A 147 25.00 -21.09 15.58
CA VAL A 147 25.78 -20.56 14.46
C VAL A 147 24.83 -19.84 13.51
N SER A 148 25.24 -18.69 13.00
CA SER A 148 24.41 -17.90 12.08
C SER A 148 25.25 -17.28 10.97
N GLY A 149 24.63 -17.14 9.79
CA GLY A 149 25.15 -16.38 8.65
C GLY A 149 24.10 -15.42 8.13
N THR A 150 24.52 -14.25 7.66
CA THR A 150 23.62 -13.27 7.08
C THR A 150 24.18 -12.69 5.78
N GLY A 151 23.31 -12.30 4.86
CA GLY A 151 23.72 -11.64 3.62
C GLY A 151 22.53 -11.09 2.83
N GLU A 152 22.80 -10.39 1.75
CA GLU A 152 21.78 -9.74 0.93
C GLU A 152 21.67 -10.41 -0.45
N LEU A 153 20.43 -10.75 -0.84
CA LEU A 153 20.07 -11.24 -2.17
C LEU A 153 19.17 -10.20 -2.84
N GLY A 154 19.60 -9.64 -3.98
CA GLY A 154 18.85 -8.63 -4.71
C GLY A 154 18.33 -9.14 -6.04
N PHE A 155 17.12 -8.72 -6.44
CA PHE A 155 16.53 -8.99 -7.75
C PHE A 155 15.46 -7.97 -8.11
N ASP A 156 15.15 -7.90 -9.42
CA ASP A 156 14.06 -7.11 -9.95
C ASP A 156 12.76 -7.89 -9.93
N LEU A 157 11.68 -7.27 -9.48
CA LEU A 157 10.30 -7.73 -9.66
C LEU A 157 9.65 -6.85 -10.74
N PRO A 158 9.33 -7.42 -11.94
CA PRO A 158 8.71 -6.69 -13.02
C PRO A 158 7.36 -6.10 -12.62
N SER A 159 7.05 -4.89 -13.09
CA SER A 159 5.80 -4.21 -12.78
C SER A 159 4.56 -5.02 -13.19
N GLY A 160 4.64 -5.77 -14.28
CA GLY A 160 3.55 -6.64 -14.72
C GLY A 160 3.27 -7.80 -13.74
N GLU A 161 4.31 -8.43 -13.19
CA GLU A 161 4.17 -9.48 -12.17
C GLU A 161 3.60 -8.89 -10.87
N TRP A 162 4.14 -7.76 -10.44
CA TRP A 162 3.65 -7.04 -9.26
C TRP A 162 2.17 -6.67 -9.40
N ALA A 163 1.76 -6.08 -10.54
CA ALA A 163 0.38 -5.69 -10.78
C ALA A 163 -0.58 -6.90 -10.77
N GLN A 164 -0.18 -8.03 -11.38
CA GLN A 164 -0.97 -9.26 -11.34
C GLN A 164 -1.16 -9.79 -9.91
N GLU A 165 -0.13 -9.70 -9.08
CA GLU A 165 -0.24 -10.15 -7.69
C GLU A 165 -1.10 -9.21 -6.85
N LEU A 166 -1.04 -7.88 -7.06
CA LEU A 166 -1.95 -6.92 -6.45
C LEU A 166 -3.42 -7.16 -6.85
N GLU A 167 -3.66 -7.42 -8.14
CA GLU A 167 -4.99 -7.75 -8.64
C GLU A 167 -5.54 -9.04 -8.01
N ARG A 168 -4.70 -10.04 -7.83
CA ARG A 168 -5.08 -11.32 -7.21
C ARG A 168 -5.59 -11.18 -5.78
N VAL A 169 -5.05 -10.23 -5.01
CA VAL A 169 -5.44 -9.98 -3.62
C VAL A 169 -6.40 -8.80 -3.48
N ASP A 170 -6.94 -8.33 -4.60
CA ASP A 170 -7.86 -7.18 -4.68
C ASP A 170 -7.26 -5.87 -4.10
N ALA A 171 -5.94 -5.81 -3.95
CA ALA A 171 -5.24 -4.64 -3.45
C ALA A 171 -5.18 -3.48 -4.48
N GLY A 172 -5.47 -3.77 -5.75
CA GLY A 172 -5.54 -2.79 -6.83
C GLY A 172 -6.93 -2.19 -7.06
N SER A 173 -7.97 -2.69 -6.40
CA SER A 173 -9.35 -2.22 -6.56
C SER A 173 -9.64 -0.92 -5.82
N TYR A 174 -8.65 -0.35 -5.12
CA TYR A 174 -8.81 0.91 -4.40
C TYR A 174 -8.35 2.09 -5.26
N ILE A 175 -9.26 2.99 -5.56
CA ILE A 175 -8.89 4.34 -5.99
C ILE A 175 -8.48 5.11 -4.73
N GLU A 176 -7.18 5.22 -4.46
CA GLU A 176 -6.68 6.04 -3.36
C GLU A 176 -6.57 7.49 -3.83
N ILE A 177 -7.47 8.32 -3.35
CA ILE A 177 -7.35 9.77 -3.51
C ILE A 177 -6.66 10.29 -2.25
N LEU A 178 -5.39 10.63 -2.35
CA LEU A 178 -4.67 11.35 -1.30
C LEU A 178 -5.20 12.78 -1.24
N VAL A 179 -6.03 13.06 -0.26
CA VAL A 179 -6.43 14.42 0.06
C VAL A 179 -5.36 15.02 0.98
N PRO A 180 -4.55 15.97 0.52
CA PRO A 180 -3.58 16.63 1.37
C PRO A 180 -4.33 17.38 2.46
N LEU A 181 -4.14 16.96 3.70
CA LEU A 181 -4.68 17.64 4.86
C LEU A 181 -3.73 18.78 5.21
N THR A 182 -3.89 19.90 4.53
CA THR A 182 -3.11 21.11 4.80
C THR A 182 -3.34 21.60 6.24
N SER A 183 -2.27 22.06 6.88
CA SER A 183 -2.28 22.58 8.26
C SER A 183 -2.79 24.02 8.36
N ASP A 184 -3.50 24.51 7.37
CA ASP A 184 -4.07 25.84 7.39
C ASP A 184 -5.12 25.96 8.51
N ASN A 185 -5.04 27.01 9.32
CA ASN A 185 -5.85 27.18 10.53
C ASN A 185 -7.36 27.18 10.25
N GLU A 186 -7.78 27.69 9.10
CA GLU A 186 -9.21 27.71 8.71
C GLU A 186 -9.76 26.30 8.44
N HIS A 187 -8.92 25.40 7.94
CA HIS A 187 -9.30 24.02 7.63
C HIS A 187 -8.99 23.02 8.73
N ALA A 188 -8.20 23.41 9.74
CA ALA A 188 -7.72 22.50 10.79
C ALA A 188 -8.88 21.78 11.53
N THR A 189 -10.01 22.46 11.69
CA THR A 189 -11.19 21.87 12.33
C THR A 189 -11.86 20.84 11.42
N ALA A 190 -12.06 21.12 10.15
CA ALA A 190 -12.63 20.18 9.19
C ALA A 190 -11.73 18.95 9.01
N VAL A 191 -10.42 19.15 8.95
CA VAL A 191 -9.42 18.08 8.91
C VAL A 191 -9.52 17.18 10.15
N ARG A 192 -9.62 17.72 11.35
CA ARG A 192 -9.79 16.93 12.58
C ARG A 192 -11.08 16.12 12.55
N ARG A 193 -12.17 16.69 12.05
CA ARG A 193 -13.46 16.00 11.90
C ARG A 193 -13.36 14.84 10.93
N LEU A 194 -12.71 15.00 9.79
CA LEU A 194 -12.51 13.92 8.81
C LEU A 194 -11.60 12.80 9.36
N ARG A 195 -10.55 13.13 10.11
CA ARG A 195 -9.72 12.11 10.78
C ARG A 195 -10.54 11.32 11.81
N LYS A 196 -11.42 12.00 12.55
CA LYS A 196 -12.32 11.33 13.50
C LYS A 196 -13.33 10.45 12.77
N ALA A 197 -13.94 10.94 11.67
CA ALA A 197 -14.85 10.16 10.85
C ALA A 197 -14.18 8.88 10.33
N ARG A 198 -12.95 8.98 9.80
CA ARG A 198 -12.17 7.81 9.36
C ARG A 198 -11.98 6.77 10.48
N LYS A 199 -11.65 7.22 11.70
CA LYS A 199 -11.51 6.32 12.85
C LYS A 199 -12.82 5.63 13.18
N LEU A 200 -13.93 6.38 13.23
CA LEU A 200 -15.27 5.86 13.51
C LEU A 200 -15.71 4.82 12.46
N ILE A 201 -15.36 4.99 11.18
CA ILE A 201 -15.60 3.97 10.14
C ILE A 201 -14.80 2.69 10.46
N GLY A 202 -13.55 2.81 10.91
CA GLY A 202 -12.75 1.66 11.34
C GLY A 202 -13.37 0.91 12.50
N ASP A 203 -13.96 1.63 13.43
CA ASP A 203 -14.63 1.12 14.64
C ASP A 203 -16.10 0.70 14.36
N ASN A 204 -16.58 0.78 13.10
CA ASN A 204 -17.96 0.49 12.65
C ASN A 204 -19.06 1.38 13.27
N HIS A 205 -18.70 2.60 13.70
CA HIS A 205 -19.64 3.63 14.17
C HIS A 205 -20.08 4.53 13.01
N LEU A 206 -20.93 4.01 12.13
CA LEU A 206 -21.22 4.62 10.82
C LEU A 206 -21.95 5.96 10.92
N GLU A 207 -22.99 6.06 11.72
CA GLU A 207 -23.78 7.29 11.91
C GLU A 207 -22.97 8.41 12.56
N GLU A 208 -22.14 8.07 13.55
CA GLU A 208 -21.24 9.03 14.18
C GLU A 208 -20.19 9.55 13.19
N ALA A 209 -19.71 8.69 12.28
CA ALA A 209 -18.79 9.09 11.21
C ALA A 209 -19.43 10.11 10.26
N LEU A 210 -20.70 9.90 9.87
CA LEU A 210 -21.47 10.84 9.06
C LEU A 210 -21.69 12.16 9.80
N GLY A 211 -21.97 12.13 11.09
CA GLY A 211 -22.10 13.32 11.94
C GLY A 211 -20.81 14.16 11.96
N GLU A 212 -19.63 13.53 11.99
CA GLU A 212 -18.35 14.26 11.89
C GLU A 212 -18.10 14.80 10.47
N ALA A 213 -18.45 14.04 9.42
CA ALA A 213 -18.36 14.51 8.03
C ALA A 213 -19.30 15.70 7.78
N ARG A 214 -20.54 15.65 8.30
CA ARG A 214 -21.50 16.78 8.22
C ARG A 214 -20.91 18.07 8.78
N LYS A 215 -20.27 18.01 9.97
CA LYS A 215 -19.62 19.19 10.56
C LYS A 215 -18.47 19.73 9.70
N ALA A 216 -17.77 18.85 8.97
CA ALA A 216 -16.73 19.28 8.04
C ALA A 216 -17.33 19.96 6.80
N VAL A 217 -18.41 19.42 6.21
CA VAL A 217 -19.11 20.07 5.08
C VAL A 217 -19.74 21.38 5.50
N GLU A 218 -20.28 21.50 6.71
CA GLU A 218 -20.83 22.75 7.24
C GLU A 218 -19.77 23.86 7.27
N ALA A 219 -18.54 23.56 7.67
CA ALA A 219 -17.43 24.51 7.62
C ALA A 219 -17.14 24.96 6.18
N ILE A 220 -17.21 24.07 5.20
CA ILE A 220 -17.04 24.39 3.78
C ILE A 220 -18.18 25.29 3.28
N ARG A 221 -19.44 24.97 3.62
CA ARG A 221 -20.63 25.74 3.27
C ARG A 221 -20.51 27.21 3.69
N VAL A 222 -20.18 27.40 4.96
CA VAL A 222 -20.03 28.75 5.54
C VAL A 222 -18.92 29.50 4.82
N ALA A 223 -17.80 28.89 4.63
CA ALA A 223 -16.62 29.52 4.06
C ALA A 223 -16.75 29.81 2.56
N GLU A 224 -17.50 29.05 1.78
CA GLU A 224 -17.75 29.29 0.35
C GLU A 224 -19.04 30.08 0.09
N GLY A 225 -19.89 30.32 1.09
CA GLY A 225 -21.17 31.01 0.93
C GLY A 225 -22.12 30.30 -0.02
N THR A 226 -22.13 28.92 0.06
CA THR A 226 -22.84 28.09 -0.92
C THR A 226 -24.34 28.29 -0.86
N LEU A 227 -24.91 28.51 0.34
CA LEU A 227 -26.35 28.73 0.53
C LEU A 227 -26.84 29.95 -0.23
N ASP A 228 -26.10 31.05 -0.16
CA ASP A 228 -26.48 32.30 -0.88
C ASP A 228 -26.31 32.14 -2.38
N THR A 229 -25.27 31.44 -2.82
CA THR A 229 -25.06 31.10 -4.23
C THR A 229 -26.22 30.26 -4.78
N VAL A 230 -26.68 29.25 -4.04
CA VAL A 230 -27.83 28.40 -4.44
C VAL A 230 -29.11 29.21 -4.48
N ARG A 231 -29.37 30.12 -3.49
CA ARG A 231 -30.55 30.97 -3.47
C ARG A 231 -30.56 31.88 -4.69
N GLN A 232 -29.45 32.50 -5.06
CA GLN A 232 -29.33 33.36 -6.24
C GLN A 232 -29.53 32.59 -7.55
N ALA A 233 -29.06 31.37 -7.61
CA ALA A 233 -29.17 30.52 -8.81
C ALA A 233 -30.48 29.72 -8.87
N GLY A 234 -31.37 29.85 -7.89
CA GLY A 234 -32.57 28.98 -7.76
C GLY A 234 -33.54 29.04 -8.92
N SER A 235 -33.61 30.19 -9.65
CA SER A 235 -34.46 30.36 -10.85
C SER A 235 -33.79 29.82 -12.14
N LYS A 236 -32.49 29.49 -12.14
CA LYS A 236 -31.78 29.02 -13.31
C LYS A 236 -32.04 27.58 -13.59
N HIS A 237 -32.27 27.22 -14.86
CA HIS A 237 -32.26 25.82 -15.26
C HIS A 237 -30.88 25.17 -14.99
N PRO A 238 -30.79 23.94 -14.57
CA PRO A 238 -29.49 23.26 -14.23
C PRO A 238 -28.41 23.39 -15.33
N ARG A 239 -28.79 23.40 -16.59
CA ARG A 239 -27.86 23.57 -17.74
C ARG A 239 -27.26 24.96 -17.83
N ASP A 240 -27.96 25.98 -17.33
CA ASP A 240 -27.56 27.40 -17.42
C ASP A 240 -26.73 27.85 -16.20
N ARG A 241 -26.55 26.95 -15.22
CA ARG A 241 -25.74 27.24 -14.05
C ARG A 241 -24.26 27.21 -14.42
N ASP A 242 -23.51 28.19 -13.95
CA ASP A 242 -22.07 28.22 -14.09
C ASP A 242 -21.37 27.17 -13.17
N GLN A 243 -20.04 27.04 -13.29
CA GLN A 243 -19.28 26.07 -12.52
C GLN A 243 -19.37 26.33 -11.01
N ARG A 244 -19.35 27.58 -10.56
CA ARG A 244 -19.44 27.95 -9.14
C ARG A 244 -20.80 27.55 -8.57
N GLU A 245 -21.87 27.86 -9.30
CA GLU A 245 -23.24 27.53 -8.91
C GLU A 245 -23.42 25.99 -8.81
N ARG A 246 -22.92 25.24 -9.78
CA ARG A 246 -22.98 23.75 -9.75
C ARG A 246 -22.26 23.15 -8.54
N TRP A 247 -21.09 23.69 -8.18
CA TRP A 247 -20.40 23.27 -6.97
C TRP A 247 -21.13 23.65 -5.69
N ALA A 248 -21.78 24.82 -5.65
CA ALA A 248 -22.59 25.21 -4.51
C ALA A 248 -23.76 24.22 -4.29
N TYR A 249 -24.48 23.85 -5.34
CA TYR A 249 -25.52 22.82 -5.27
C TYR A 249 -24.97 21.49 -4.77
N PHE A 250 -23.84 21.03 -5.28
CA PHE A 250 -23.23 19.77 -4.87
C PHE A 250 -22.84 19.76 -3.38
N VAL A 251 -22.32 20.86 -2.84
CA VAL A 251 -22.04 21.02 -1.40
C VAL A 251 -23.32 20.98 -0.57
N GLU A 252 -24.37 21.67 -1.02
CA GLU A 252 -25.66 21.70 -0.32
C GLU A 252 -26.34 20.32 -0.35
N ASP A 253 -26.29 19.59 -1.46
CA ASP A 253 -26.82 18.23 -1.59
C ASP A 253 -26.05 17.25 -0.68
N ALA A 254 -24.73 17.34 -0.65
CA ALA A 254 -23.89 16.56 0.26
C ALA A 254 -24.22 16.86 1.73
N PHE A 255 -24.41 18.13 2.09
CA PHE A 255 -24.82 18.51 3.44
C PHE A 255 -26.21 17.98 3.79
N SER A 256 -27.15 18.03 2.86
CA SER A 256 -28.50 17.51 3.04
C SER A 256 -28.48 16.00 3.34
N LEU A 257 -27.74 15.22 2.53
CA LEU A 257 -27.59 13.78 2.76
C LEU A 257 -26.97 13.47 4.13
N LEU A 258 -25.87 14.16 4.48
CA LEU A 258 -25.20 13.97 5.77
C LEU A 258 -26.08 14.42 6.96
N SER A 259 -27.02 15.34 6.75
CA SER A 259 -27.96 15.76 7.79
C SER A 259 -29.00 14.70 8.09
N GLY A 260 -29.33 13.83 7.12
CA GLY A 260 -30.22 12.69 7.33
C GLY A 260 -29.71 11.67 8.35
N ALA A 261 -28.40 11.59 8.58
CA ALA A 261 -27.83 10.75 9.63
C ALA A 261 -27.86 11.39 11.04
N ALA A 262 -28.16 12.68 11.14
CA ALA A 262 -28.14 13.42 12.40
C ALA A 262 -29.55 13.69 12.98
N HIS A 263 -30.59 13.43 12.23
CA HIS A 263 -31.97 13.74 12.59
C HIS A 263 -32.90 12.57 12.25
N ASP A 264 -33.50 12.00 13.29
CA ASP A 264 -34.60 11.04 13.17
C ASP A 264 -35.94 11.79 12.98
N ASP A 265 -36.05 12.54 11.86
CA ASP A 265 -37.27 13.25 11.57
C ASP A 265 -38.34 12.27 11.05
N PRO A 266 -39.48 12.09 11.76
CA PRO A 266 -40.54 11.21 11.33
C PRO A 266 -41.01 11.52 9.92
N GLY A 267 -41.08 10.50 9.06
CA GLY A 267 -41.52 10.65 7.67
C GLY A 267 -40.48 11.15 6.67
N THR A 268 -39.26 11.49 7.09
CA THR A 268 -38.20 11.94 6.18
C THR A 268 -36.94 11.10 6.30
N THR A 269 -36.34 11.00 7.48
CA THR A 269 -35.02 10.37 7.68
C THR A 269 -35.05 9.10 8.53
N GLU A 270 -36.16 8.79 9.17
CA GLU A 270 -36.35 7.58 10.01
C GLU A 270 -36.09 6.26 9.26
N HIS A 271 -36.16 6.28 7.92
CA HIS A 271 -35.95 5.11 7.07
C HIS A 271 -34.56 5.06 6.41
N PHE A 272 -33.66 6.00 6.72
CA PHE A 272 -32.31 6.00 6.16
C PHE A 272 -31.50 4.87 6.79
N VAL A 273 -31.11 3.91 5.95
CA VAL A 273 -30.21 2.81 6.34
C VAL A 273 -28.83 3.11 5.74
N TRP A 274 -27.86 3.30 6.60
CA TRP A 274 -26.51 3.65 6.17
C TRP A 274 -25.64 2.41 6.06
N THR A 275 -25.19 2.11 4.85
CA THR A 275 -24.19 1.08 4.62
C THR A 275 -22.78 1.66 4.84
N ARG A 276 -21.80 0.78 5.02
CA ARG A 276 -20.39 1.19 5.12
C ARG A 276 -19.93 1.91 3.85
N GLU A 277 -20.40 1.46 2.69
CA GLU A 277 -20.12 2.01 1.37
C GLU A 277 -20.65 3.44 1.21
N ASP A 278 -21.87 3.71 1.68
CA ASP A 278 -22.46 5.05 1.69
C ASP A 278 -21.62 6.01 2.53
N VAL A 279 -21.23 5.56 3.72
CA VAL A 279 -20.41 6.37 4.64
C VAL A 279 -19.03 6.65 4.05
N LEU A 280 -18.38 5.65 3.46
CA LEU A 280 -17.11 5.84 2.76
C LEU A 280 -17.24 6.84 1.60
N ALA A 281 -18.28 6.72 0.77
CA ALA A 281 -18.52 7.63 -0.34
C ALA A 281 -18.69 9.08 0.15
N LEU A 282 -19.49 9.31 1.18
CA LEU A 282 -19.76 10.65 1.71
C LEU A 282 -18.55 11.28 2.41
N VAL A 283 -17.80 10.49 3.21
CA VAL A 283 -16.57 10.97 3.86
C VAL A 283 -15.49 11.28 2.84
N THR A 284 -15.34 10.46 1.80
CA THR A 284 -14.39 10.70 0.70
C THR A 284 -14.76 11.93 -0.11
N THR A 285 -16.06 12.11 -0.43
CA THR A 285 -16.59 13.32 -1.09
C THR A 285 -16.27 14.57 -0.27
N THR A 286 -16.52 14.52 1.04
CA THR A 286 -16.23 15.64 1.96
C THR A 286 -14.74 15.98 1.95
N ALA A 287 -13.87 14.98 1.96
CA ALA A 287 -12.43 15.18 1.88
C ALA A 287 -12.02 15.83 0.54
N GLY A 288 -12.60 15.39 -0.58
CA GLY A 288 -12.38 15.98 -1.91
C GLY A 288 -12.82 17.46 -1.98
N LEU A 289 -13.99 17.79 -1.40
CA LEU A 289 -14.48 19.17 -1.32
C LEU A 289 -13.53 20.07 -0.52
N LEU A 290 -13.00 19.58 0.59
CA LEU A 290 -12.06 20.32 1.41
C LEU A 290 -10.75 20.60 0.65
N ASN A 291 -10.21 19.61 -0.04
CA ASN A 291 -8.99 19.76 -0.84
C ASN A 291 -9.15 20.74 -2.01
N ARG A 292 -10.31 20.70 -2.69
CA ARG A 292 -10.63 21.63 -3.79
C ARG A 292 -10.54 23.10 -3.35
N ARG A 293 -10.94 23.40 -2.14
CA ARG A 293 -10.85 24.75 -1.58
C ARG A 293 -9.40 25.18 -1.37
N GLY A 294 -8.57 24.33 -0.77
CA GLY A 294 -7.15 24.63 -0.54
C GLY A 294 -6.36 24.90 -1.82
N ALA A 295 -6.79 24.32 -2.96
CA ALA A 295 -6.17 24.54 -4.26
C ALA A 295 -6.57 25.87 -4.93
N ARG A 296 -7.64 26.54 -4.46
CA ARG A 296 -8.16 27.79 -5.05
C ARG A 296 -7.61 29.06 -4.39
N ASP A 297 -6.95 28.93 -3.24
CA ASP A 297 -6.31 30.04 -2.53
C ASP A 297 -4.79 29.81 -2.45
N PRO A 298 -4.07 29.90 -3.59
CA PRO A 298 -2.61 29.87 -3.58
C PRO A 298 -2.12 31.20 -2.99
N ARG A 299 -1.66 31.19 -1.76
CA ARG A 299 -0.90 32.32 -1.18
C ARG A 299 0.51 32.35 -1.74
#